data_a6fa77f6d0ace03899ca31b701c214d6
#
_entry.id   a6fa77f6d0ace03899ca31b701c214d6
#
_cell.length_a   1.000
_cell.length_b   1.000
_cell.length_c   1.000
_cell.angle_alpha   90.00
_cell.angle_beta   90.00
_cell.angle_gamma   90.00
#
_symmetry.space_group_name_H-M   'P 1'
#
loop_
_entity.id
_entity.type
_entity.pdbx_description
1 polymer ?
#
loop_
_entity_poly.entity_id
_entity_poly.type
_entity_poly.pdbx_seq_one_letter_code
_entity_poly.pdbx_strand_id
1 'polypeptide(L)'
;MIFPLSEGLFVTEDTRKADSNTLFLKTAQNSKYIDSLDKKIKIITPFELIEMWDLNSLKVIGITGTNGKTTTAAIIYSLLTDLGHGCGLQGTRGFFLNDKRVEDKSLTTPSILQTLHNMKLAKDSGAKYFVMEVSSHAIVQQRAEAIEFALKVFTNVTQDHLDYHKSVAEYRQVKSSFFLDDGLKLINKDEAKKIVFNQTKAYTYSLDEPSSFKIEAFSLQGGIKAAINHLGEMATFESNLVGLFNVYNLAAAVSAVKLVTDNTLEEICNEVINFGGVSGRMEVVSHNPTVVVDFAHTPDGILKVLESIKDKDIAVVFGAGGDRDKDKRPKMGLAAAKYAKKIYVTSDNPRSEDPEEIIKDIVAPLDGKEGVEIITDRKEAIFKAVKELKSEEVLLILGKGDEDYIEIAGKKIPFDDREVAREAILMHKR
;
A
#
# COMPACT_ATOMS: atom_id res chain seq x y z
N MET A 1 -1.91 16.27 17.52
CA MET A 1 -1.53 17.26 16.48
C MET A 1 -2.29 18.54 16.74
N ILE A 2 -1.86 19.65 16.17
CA ILE A 2 -2.55 20.94 16.19
C ILE A 2 -2.26 21.63 14.86
N PHE A 3 -3.29 22.16 14.20
CA PHE A 3 -3.18 22.81 12.91
C PHE A 3 -3.86 24.19 12.94
N PRO A 4 -3.36 25.15 12.17
CA PRO A 4 -4.00 26.47 12.06
C PRO A 4 -5.35 26.35 11.34
N LEU A 5 -6.38 27.02 11.87
CA LEU A 5 -7.69 27.14 11.23
C LEU A 5 -7.86 28.51 10.59
N SER A 6 -7.51 29.56 11.34
CA SER A 6 -7.46 30.97 10.90
C SER A 6 -6.43 31.71 11.76
N GLU A 7 -6.29 33.02 11.57
CA GLU A 7 -5.38 33.83 12.37
C GLU A 7 -5.71 33.71 13.88
N GLY A 8 -4.77 33.16 14.66
CA GLY A 8 -4.87 32.97 16.11
C GLY A 8 -5.79 31.83 16.57
N LEU A 9 -6.44 31.10 15.65
CA LEU A 9 -7.31 29.97 15.96
C LEU A 9 -6.75 28.68 15.38
N PHE A 10 -6.77 27.61 16.17
CA PHE A 10 -6.24 26.30 15.80
C PHE A 10 -7.29 25.19 15.93
N VAL A 11 -7.00 24.02 15.37
CA VAL A 11 -7.79 22.80 15.56
C VAL A 11 -6.90 21.67 16.08
N THR A 12 -7.39 20.90 17.05
CA THR A 12 -6.67 19.76 17.62
C THR A 12 -7.63 18.59 17.91
N GLU A 13 -7.13 17.36 17.87
CA GLU A 13 -7.80 16.15 18.34
C GLU A 13 -7.20 15.61 19.65
N ASP A 14 -6.21 16.30 20.22
CA ASP A 14 -5.50 15.92 21.44
C ASP A 14 -5.97 16.83 22.60
N THR A 15 -6.66 16.24 23.59
CA THR A 15 -7.19 16.98 24.75
C THR A 15 -6.13 17.74 25.53
N ARG A 16 -4.86 17.26 25.51
CA ARG A 16 -3.72 17.90 26.19
C ARG A 16 -3.24 19.19 25.51
N LYS A 17 -3.66 19.42 24.26
CA LYS A 17 -3.29 20.58 23.42
C LYS A 17 -4.47 21.54 23.21
N ALA A 18 -5.60 21.21 23.82
CA ALA A 18 -6.82 22.02 23.71
C ALA A 18 -6.78 23.16 24.73
N ASP A 19 -6.95 24.39 24.25
CA ASP A 19 -6.99 25.62 25.03
C ASP A 19 -8.05 26.60 24.49
N SER A 20 -8.09 27.84 25.02
CA SER A 20 -9.04 28.87 24.61
C SER A 20 -8.93 29.28 23.14
N ASN A 21 -7.81 29.01 22.47
CA ASN A 21 -7.54 29.37 21.10
C ASN A 21 -7.67 28.16 20.15
N THR A 22 -8.26 27.06 20.63
CA THR A 22 -8.42 25.83 19.85
C THR A 22 -9.88 25.42 19.70
N LEU A 23 -10.24 24.88 18.55
CA LEU A 23 -11.39 24.01 18.36
C LEU A 23 -10.97 22.57 18.60
N PHE A 24 -11.73 21.83 19.38
CA PHE A 24 -11.46 20.41 19.60
C PHE A 24 -12.22 19.55 18.60
N LEU A 25 -11.51 18.82 17.76
CA LEU A 25 -12.10 17.89 16.81
C LEU A 25 -12.49 16.58 17.52
N LYS A 26 -13.80 16.37 17.68
CA LYS A 26 -14.32 15.10 18.21
C LYS A 26 -14.25 14.01 17.16
N THR A 27 -13.61 12.89 17.52
CA THR A 27 -13.49 11.69 16.69
C THR A 27 -13.96 10.45 17.46
N ALA A 28 -14.20 9.34 16.79
CA ALA A 28 -14.52 8.07 17.44
C ALA A 28 -13.45 7.66 18.46
N GLN A 29 -12.17 7.96 18.19
CA GLN A 29 -11.05 7.56 19.04
C GLN A 29 -10.90 8.40 20.32
N ASN A 30 -11.25 9.70 20.28
CA ASN A 30 -11.07 10.62 21.41
C ASN A 30 -12.36 10.93 22.17
N SER A 31 -13.51 10.42 21.70
CA SER A 31 -14.82 10.69 22.31
C SER A 31 -14.88 10.43 23.83
N LYS A 32 -14.17 9.40 24.30
CA LYS A 32 -14.09 9.04 25.73
C LYS A 32 -13.33 10.03 26.62
N TYR A 33 -12.60 10.97 26.03
CA TYR A 33 -11.81 11.97 26.76
C TYR A 33 -12.46 13.36 26.78
N ILE A 34 -13.62 13.54 26.14
CA ILE A 34 -14.29 14.84 25.99
C ILE A 34 -14.64 15.45 27.34
N ASP A 35 -15.07 14.62 28.31
CA ASP A 35 -15.43 15.08 29.66
C ASP A 35 -14.27 15.70 30.43
N SER A 36 -13.03 15.48 29.98
CA SER A 36 -11.82 16.09 30.57
C SER A 36 -11.50 17.50 30.02
N LEU A 37 -12.22 17.96 28.99
CA LEU A 37 -11.99 19.28 28.39
C LEU A 37 -12.61 20.40 29.24
N ASP A 38 -11.99 21.59 29.23
CA ASP A 38 -12.63 22.78 29.74
C ASP A 38 -13.92 23.06 28.95
N LYS A 39 -15.01 23.31 29.65
CA LYS A 39 -16.34 23.59 29.05
C LYS A 39 -16.38 24.79 28.11
N LYS A 40 -15.36 25.65 28.15
CA LYS A 40 -15.22 26.80 27.26
C LYS A 40 -14.66 26.42 25.87
N ILE A 41 -14.06 25.23 25.72
CA ILE A 41 -13.51 24.77 24.45
C ILE A 41 -14.65 24.36 23.53
N LYS A 42 -14.70 24.97 22.36
CA LYS A 42 -15.70 24.60 21.34
C LYS A 42 -15.31 23.27 20.70
N ILE A 43 -16.25 22.32 20.72
CA ILE A 43 -16.12 21.01 20.10
C ILE A 43 -16.72 21.07 18.71
N ILE A 44 -16.03 20.53 17.72
CA ILE A 44 -16.49 20.38 16.34
C ILE A 44 -16.36 18.93 15.88
N THR A 45 -17.10 18.59 14.83
CA THR A 45 -17.06 17.29 14.15
C THR A 45 -16.17 17.34 12.90
N PRO A 46 -15.71 16.20 12.36
CA PRO A 46 -15.03 16.17 11.07
C PRO A 46 -15.86 16.77 9.92
N PHE A 47 -17.19 16.60 9.92
CA PHE A 47 -18.07 17.21 8.92
C PHE A 47 -18.02 18.73 8.95
N GLU A 48 -18.10 19.34 10.14
CA GLU A 48 -17.99 20.80 10.30
C GLU A 48 -16.61 21.31 9.85
N LEU A 49 -15.53 20.55 10.13
CA LEU A 49 -14.18 20.94 9.69
C LEU A 49 -14.02 20.86 8.17
N ILE A 50 -14.64 19.86 7.52
CA ILE A 50 -14.69 19.73 6.05
C ILE A 50 -15.38 20.96 5.43
N GLU A 51 -16.51 21.39 6.01
CA GLU A 51 -17.21 22.61 5.56
C GLU A 51 -16.36 23.87 5.78
N MET A 52 -15.75 24.03 6.98
CA MET A 52 -14.90 25.18 7.30
C MET A 52 -13.72 25.32 6.35
N TRP A 53 -13.14 24.21 5.91
CA TRP A 53 -12.01 24.19 4.98
C TRP A 53 -12.45 24.06 3.51
N ASP A 54 -13.78 23.98 3.25
CA ASP A 54 -14.39 23.80 1.92
C ASP A 54 -13.77 22.62 1.15
N LEU A 55 -13.63 21.46 1.81
CA LEU A 55 -12.97 20.28 1.25
C LEU A 55 -13.87 19.47 0.30
N ASN A 56 -15.18 19.74 0.28
CA ASN A 56 -16.14 19.05 -0.60
C ASN A 56 -15.90 19.30 -2.09
N SER A 57 -15.08 20.29 -2.44
CA SER A 57 -14.65 20.56 -3.82
C SER A 57 -13.62 19.55 -4.34
N LEU A 58 -12.93 18.80 -3.45
CA LEU A 58 -11.97 17.77 -3.82
C LEU A 58 -12.68 16.46 -4.19
N LYS A 59 -12.30 15.88 -5.32
CA LYS A 59 -12.69 14.52 -5.70
C LYS A 59 -11.76 13.53 -4.99
N VAL A 60 -12.22 12.89 -3.93
CA VAL A 60 -11.41 11.93 -3.15
C VAL A 60 -11.55 10.52 -3.71
N ILE A 61 -10.42 9.85 -3.97
CA ILE A 61 -10.36 8.45 -4.43
C ILE A 61 -9.76 7.62 -3.32
N GLY A 62 -10.55 6.68 -2.76
CA GLY A 62 -10.13 5.80 -1.67
C GLY A 62 -9.84 4.39 -2.17
N ILE A 63 -8.63 3.87 -1.89
CA ILE A 63 -8.22 2.54 -2.32
C ILE A 63 -8.08 1.61 -1.11
N THR A 64 -8.81 0.50 -1.10
CA THR A 64 -8.65 -0.54 -0.08
C THR A 64 -8.40 -1.92 -0.68
N GLY A 65 -7.80 -2.78 0.12
CA GLY A 65 -7.48 -4.16 -0.21
C GLY A 65 -6.37 -4.69 0.70
N THR A 66 -6.00 -5.96 0.57
CA THR A 66 -4.83 -6.49 1.29
C THR A 66 -3.55 -6.04 0.59
N ASN A 67 -3.40 -6.33 -0.68
CA ASN A 67 -2.24 -6.02 -1.52
C ASN A 67 -2.60 -5.01 -2.62
N GLY A 68 -1.60 -4.31 -3.17
CA GLY A 68 -1.74 -3.42 -4.32
C GLY A 68 -2.20 -1.99 -4.01
N LYS A 69 -2.65 -1.65 -2.80
CA LYS A 69 -3.14 -0.29 -2.44
C LYS A 69 -2.14 0.81 -2.82
N THR A 70 -0.91 0.71 -2.32
CA THR A 70 0.13 1.72 -2.53
C THR A 70 0.49 1.90 -4.00
N THR A 71 0.65 0.78 -4.72
CA THR A 71 0.98 0.82 -6.15
C THR A 71 -0.17 1.39 -6.96
N THR A 72 -1.42 0.93 -6.74
CA THR A 72 -2.60 1.45 -7.42
C THR A 72 -2.81 2.94 -7.14
N ALA A 73 -2.67 3.37 -5.88
CA ALA A 73 -2.79 4.79 -5.51
C ALA A 73 -1.72 5.65 -6.19
N ALA A 74 -0.47 5.17 -6.25
CA ALA A 74 0.63 5.87 -6.91
C ALA A 74 0.44 5.95 -8.43
N ILE A 75 -0.09 4.89 -9.07
CA ILE A 75 -0.39 4.92 -10.51
C ILE A 75 -1.52 5.92 -10.79
N ILE A 76 -2.62 5.91 -10.00
CA ILE A 76 -3.72 6.88 -10.17
C ILE A 76 -3.19 8.31 -10.02
N TYR A 77 -2.35 8.57 -9.01
CA TYR A 77 -1.74 9.88 -8.81
C TYR A 77 -0.89 10.31 -10.01
N SER A 78 -0.02 9.43 -10.52
CA SER A 78 0.81 9.70 -11.69
C SER A 78 -0.05 10.02 -12.93
N LEU A 79 -1.01 9.13 -13.25
CA LEU A 79 -1.91 9.32 -14.39
C LEU A 79 -2.67 10.65 -14.32
N LEU A 80 -3.22 11.00 -13.15
CA LEU A 80 -3.93 12.28 -12.98
C LEU A 80 -2.99 13.47 -13.19
N THR A 81 -1.76 13.40 -12.67
CA THR A 81 -0.76 14.44 -12.80
C THR A 81 -0.30 14.59 -14.26
N ASP A 82 0.01 13.47 -14.93
CA ASP A 82 0.46 13.46 -16.33
C ASP A 82 -0.62 13.96 -17.29
N LEU A 83 -1.91 13.72 -16.96
CA LEU A 83 -3.07 14.27 -17.68
C LEU A 83 -3.36 15.76 -17.33
N GLY A 84 -2.50 16.41 -16.53
CA GLY A 84 -2.64 17.81 -16.16
C GLY A 84 -3.64 18.10 -15.05
N HIS A 85 -4.07 17.09 -14.30
CA HIS A 85 -4.94 17.28 -13.14
C HIS A 85 -4.11 17.42 -11.87
N GLY A 86 -4.26 18.53 -11.13
CA GLY A 86 -3.66 18.67 -9.81
C GLY A 86 -4.16 17.61 -8.84
N CYS A 87 -3.26 16.91 -8.17
CA CYS A 87 -3.57 15.77 -7.30
C CYS A 87 -2.69 15.72 -6.05
N GLY A 88 -3.28 15.35 -4.90
CA GLY A 88 -2.55 14.93 -3.70
C GLY A 88 -2.61 13.42 -3.53
N LEU A 89 -1.55 12.80 -2.98
CA LEU A 89 -1.47 11.37 -2.69
C LEU A 89 -1.10 11.14 -1.22
N GLN A 90 -1.94 10.44 -0.47
CA GLN A 90 -1.69 10.06 0.92
C GLN A 90 -1.73 8.54 1.10
N GLY A 91 -0.73 7.98 1.74
CA GLY A 91 -0.67 6.54 2.00
C GLY A 91 0.51 6.12 2.86
N THR A 92 0.84 4.84 2.79
CA THR A 92 1.94 4.21 3.55
C THR A 92 3.28 4.94 3.39
N ARG A 93 3.51 5.59 2.26
CA ARG A 93 4.73 6.33 1.95
C ARG A 93 4.72 7.81 2.39
N GLY A 94 3.68 8.27 3.07
CA GLY A 94 3.49 9.65 3.49
C GLY A 94 2.51 10.41 2.61
N PHE A 95 2.64 11.74 2.61
CA PHE A 95 1.84 12.63 1.79
C PHE A 95 2.69 13.28 0.69
N PHE A 96 2.21 13.21 -0.55
CA PHE A 96 2.83 13.75 -1.75
C PHE A 96 1.93 14.80 -2.39
N LEU A 97 2.54 15.87 -2.83
CA LEU A 97 1.87 16.98 -3.53
C LEU A 97 2.85 17.60 -4.52
N ASN A 98 2.43 17.79 -5.78
CA ASN A 98 3.29 18.37 -6.83
C ASN A 98 4.66 17.64 -6.93
N ASP A 99 4.64 16.31 -6.97
CA ASP A 99 5.79 15.39 -7.05
C ASP A 99 6.80 15.51 -5.90
N LYS A 100 6.43 16.20 -4.83
CA LYS A 100 7.24 16.31 -3.62
C LYS A 100 6.59 15.58 -2.47
N ARG A 101 7.39 14.88 -1.68
CA ARG A 101 6.95 14.39 -0.38
C ARG A 101 6.86 15.57 0.58
N VAL A 102 5.64 15.87 1.05
CA VAL A 102 5.35 16.96 2.00
C VAL A 102 5.40 16.44 3.44
N GLU A 103 4.99 15.19 3.67
CA GLU A 103 5.07 14.52 4.96
C GLU A 103 5.72 13.14 4.82
N ASP A 104 6.50 12.79 5.83
CA ASP A 104 7.17 11.51 5.92
C ASP A 104 6.17 10.35 6.16
N LYS A 105 6.70 9.13 6.05
CA LYS A 105 5.95 7.90 6.29
C LYS A 105 5.26 7.91 7.64
N SER A 106 4.00 7.53 7.64
CA SER A 106 3.17 7.41 8.84
C SER A 106 2.32 6.14 8.75
N LEU A 107 1.16 6.14 9.38
CA LEU A 107 0.17 5.10 9.17
C LEU A 107 -0.34 5.13 7.72
N THR A 108 -0.66 3.96 7.16
CA THR A 108 -1.27 3.86 5.82
C THR A 108 -2.44 4.83 5.63
N THR A 109 -3.25 4.99 6.66
CA THR A 109 -4.29 6.02 6.75
C THR A 109 -4.08 6.76 8.08
N PRO A 110 -3.63 8.00 8.09
CA PRO A 110 -3.45 8.81 9.30
C PRO A 110 -4.75 9.06 10.06
N SER A 111 -4.68 9.83 11.14
CA SER A 111 -5.91 10.30 11.83
C SER A 111 -6.76 11.15 10.89
N ILE A 112 -8.04 11.28 11.22
CA ILE A 112 -8.95 12.11 10.39
C ILE A 112 -8.48 13.56 10.34
N LEU A 113 -7.99 14.14 11.45
CA LEU A 113 -7.50 15.51 11.48
C LEU A 113 -6.29 15.70 10.55
N GLN A 114 -5.32 14.76 10.57
CA GLN A 114 -4.17 14.81 9.66
C GLN A 114 -4.60 14.66 8.20
N THR A 115 -5.53 13.75 7.93
CA THR A 115 -6.05 13.54 6.57
C THR A 115 -6.75 14.79 6.03
N LEU A 116 -7.61 15.43 6.84
CA LEU A 116 -8.29 16.67 6.44
C LEU A 116 -7.30 17.83 6.24
N HIS A 117 -6.24 17.90 7.07
CA HIS A 117 -5.18 18.88 6.87
C HIS A 117 -4.43 18.66 5.54
N ASN A 118 -4.10 17.41 5.19
CA ASN A 118 -3.45 17.09 3.93
C ASN A 118 -4.36 17.39 2.72
N MET A 119 -5.67 17.11 2.85
CA MET A 119 -6.66 17.52 1.85
C MET A 119 -6.69 19.04 1.67
N LYS A 120 -6.63 19.79 2.79
CA LYS A 120 -6.57 21.26 2.74
C LYS A 120 -5.32 21.75 2.01
N LEU A 121 -4.14 21.20 2.33
CA LEU A 121 -2.89 21.55 1.64
C LEU A 121 -2.97 21.25 0.13
N ALA A 122 -3.54 20.11 -0.25
CA ALA A 122 -3.74 19.75 -1.64
C ALA A 122 -4.67 20.75 -2.34
N LYS A 123 -5.83 21.07 -1.74
CA LYS A 123 -6.78 22.05 -2.26
C LYS A 123 -6.15 23.43 -2.40
N ASP A 124 -5.48 23.93 -1.36
CA ASP A 124 -4.84 25.24 -1.36
C ASP A 124 -3.75 25.36 -2.45
N SER A 125 -3.18 24.21 -2.87
CA SER A 125 -2.24 24.11 -3.99
C SER A 125 -2.92 23.96 -5.35
N GLY A 126 -4.25 24.05 -5.43
CA GLY A 126 -5.03 23.95 -6.65
C GLY A 126 -5.34 22.52 -7.11
N ALA A 127 -5.11 21.51 -6.27
CA ALA A 127 -5.49 20.13 -6.58
C ALA A 127 -7.02 19.99 -6.70
N LYS A 128 -7.45 19.20 -7.68
CA LYS A 128 -8.85 18.79 -7.86
C LYS A 128 -9.11 17.39 -7.32
N TYR A 129 -8.07 16.58 -7.21
CA TYR A 129 -8.14 15.19 -6.78
C TYR A 129 -7.29 14.96 -5.52
N PHE A 130 -7.74 13.99 -4.72
CA PHE A 130 -7.00 13.51 -3.57
C PHE A 130 -7.10 11.98 -3.53
N VAL A 131 -5.98 11.30 -3.74
CA VAL A 131 -5.89 9.85 -3.73
C VAL A 131 -5.40 9.38 -2.37
N MET A 132 -6.09 8.42 -1.75
CA MET A 132 -5.67 7.91 -0.44
C MET A 132 -5.83 6.41 -0.29
N GLU A 133 -4.88 5.81 0.41
CA GLU A 133 -5.01 4.43 0.88
C GLU A 133 -5.94 4.37 2.10
N VAL A 134 -6.88 3.41 2.09
CA VAL A 134 -7.83 3.17 3.19
C VAL A 134 -7.56 1.77 3.78
N SER A 135 -6.94 1.71 4.95
CA SER A 135 -6.66 0.46 5.66
C SER A 135 -7.88 -0.07 6.39
N SER A 136 -7.93 -1.38 6.67
CA SER A 136 -9.00 -1.97 7.50
C SER A 136 -9.04 -1.37 8.91
N HIS A 137 -7.89 -1.06 9.49
CA HIS A 137 -7.80 -0.34 10.77
C HIS A 137 -8.48 1.02 10.70
N ALA A 138 -8.28 1.75 9.58
CA ALA A 138 -8.90 3.06 9.40
C ALA A 138 -10.43 2.97 9.28
N ILE A 139 -10.94 1.94 8.64
CA ILE A 139 -12.39 1.69 8.55
C ILE A 139 -12.96 1.44 9.95
N VAL A 140 -12.38 0.51 10.73
CA VAL A 140 -12.83 0.20 12.10
C VAL A 140 -12.72 1.41 13.00
N GLN A 141 -11.66 2.19 12.86
CA GLN A 141 -11.38 3.36 13.71
C GLN A 141 -12.02 4.65 13.17
N GLN A 142 -12.83 4.56 12.11
CA GLN A 142 -13.57 5.69 11.53
C GLN A 142 -12.67 6.87 11.13
N ARG A 143 -11.43 6.59 10.69
CA ARG A 143 -10.46 7.65 10.29
C ARG A 143 -10.80 8.33 8.96
N ALA A 144 -11.80 7.84 8.24
CA ALA A 144 -12.26 8.38 6.96
C ALA A 144 -13.78 8.53 6.90
N GLU A 145 -14.50 8.47 8.05
CA GLU A 145 -15.96 8.41 8.11
C GLU A 145 -16.65 9.64 7.49
N ALA A 146 -16.09 10.81 7.70
CA ALA A 146 -16.67 12.07 7.21
C ALA A 146 -16.30 12.40 5.76
N ILE A 147 -15.42 11.61 5.14
CA ILE A 147 -14.91 11.90 3.79
C ILE A 147 -15.90 11.35 2.76
N GLU A 148 -16.41 12.22 1.90
CA GLU A 148 -17.19 11.82 0.73
C GLU A 148 -16.23 11.37 -0.38
N PHE A 149 -16.29 10.08 -0.75
CA PHE A 149 -15.46 9.52 -1.80
C PHE A 149 -16.12 9.67 -3.17
N ALA A 150 -15.46 10.37 -4.08
CA ALA A 150 -15.85 10.42 -5.49
C ALA A 150 -15.72 9.04 -6.15
N LEU A 151 -14.78 8.19 -5.66
CA LEU A 151 -14.61 6.80 -6.09
C LEU A 151 -14.00 5.97 -4.97
N LYS A 152 -14.52 4.76 -4.77
CA LYS A 152 -13.96 3.72 -3.88
C LYS A 152 -13.44 2.56 -4.72
N VAL A 153 -12.18 2.17 -4.53
CA VAL A 153 -11.50 1.11 -5.30
C VAL A 153 -11.18 -0.09 -4.41
N PHE A 154 -11.57 -1.28 -4.85
CA PHE A 154 -11.23 -2.55 -4.21
C PHE A 154 -10.22 -3.32 -5.06
N THR A 155 -9.08 -3.68 -4.47
CA THR A 155 -8.05 -4.48 -5.15
C THR A 155 -8.20 -5.99 -4.91
N ASN A 156 -8.08 -6.44 -3.67
CA ASN A 156 -8.19 -7.85 -3.27
C ASN A 156 -8.34 -8.00 -1.76
N VAL A 157 -8.67 -9.23 -1.31
CA VAL A 157 -8.63 -9.59 0.11
C VAL A 157 -8.09 -11.00 0.31
N THR A 158 -6.98 -11.11 1.07
CA THR A 158 -6.34 -12.35 1.49
C THR A 158 -6.11 -12.31 3.01
N GLN A 159 -5.54 -13.34 3.60
CA GLN A 159 -5.27 -13.36 5.04
C GLN A 159 -4.20 -12.31 5.40
N ASP A 160 -4.56 -11.37 6.27
CA ASP A 160 -3.64 -10.42 6.90
C ASP A 160 -4.28 -9.83 8.17
N HIS A 161 -3.47 -9.19 9.03
CA HIS A 161 -3.93 -8.44 10.22
C HIS A 161 -4.81 -9.24 11.19
N LEU A 162 -4.59 -10.55 11.36
CA LEU A 162 -5.32 -11.36 12.34
C LEU A 162 -4.89 -11.08 13.78
N ASP A 163 -3.80 -10.35 13.99
CA ASP A 163 -3.43 -9.72 15.26
C ASP A 163 -4.43 -8.64 15.70
N TYR A 164 -5.14 -8.03 14.77
CA TYR A 164 -6.15 -7.00 15.02
C TYR A 164 -7.57 -7.49 14.77
N HIS A 165 -7.81 -8.22 13.67
CA HIS A 165 -9.09 -8.82 13.33
C HIS A 165 -9.13 -10.27 13.83
N LYS A 166 -10.19 -10.68 14.51
CA LYS A 166 -10.30 -12.01 15.10
C LYS A 166 -10.33 -13.16 14.10
N SER A 167 -10.67 -12.87 12.84
CA SER A 167 -10.78 -13.86 11.78
C SER A 167 -10.69 -13.24 10.39
N VAL A 168 -10.40 -14.09 9.38
CA VAL A 168 -10.46 -13.69 7.96
C VAL A 168 -11.87 -13.24 7.58
N ALA A 169 -12.90 -13.81 8.16
CA ALA A 169 -14.30 -13.43 7.91
C ALA A 169 -14.58 -12.00 8.41
N GLU A 170 -14.15 -11.64 9.63
CA GLU A 170 -14.27 -10.29 10.17
C GLU A 170 -13.48 -9.28 9.32
N TYR A 171 -12.24 -9.63 8.93
CA TYR A 171 -11.42 -8.79 8.06
C TYR A 171 -12.11 -8.49 6.72
N ARG A 172 -12.74 -9.50 6.09
CA ARG A 172 -13.54 -9.33 4.87
C ARG A 172 -14.78 -8.47 5.11
N GLN A 173 -15.48 -8.66 6.22
CA GLN A 173 -16.65 -7.87 6.59
C GLN A 173 -16.30 -6.39 6.77
N VAL A 174 -15.18 -6.09 7.46
CA VAL A 174 -14.68 -4.73 7.63
C VAL A 174 -14.38 -4.08 6.28
N LYS A 175 -13.70 -4.77 5.35
CA LYS A 175 -13.45 -4.22 4.01
C LYS A 175 -14.75 -4.04 3.21
N SER A 176 -15.68 -4.97 3.34
CA SER A 176 -16.99 -4.90 2.69
C SER A 176 -17.78 -3.67 3.12
N SER A 177 -17.72 -3.28 4.41
CA SER A 177 -18.46 -2.12 4.92
C SER A 177 -18.11 -0.82 4.20
N PHE A 178 -16.91 -0.70 3.65
CA PHE A 178 -16.48 0.46 2.87
C PHE A 178 -17.25 0.63 1.55
N PHE A 179 -17.92 -0.43 1.06
CA PHE A 179 -18.60 -0.48 -0.25
C PHE A 179 -20.12 -0.64 -0.16
N LEU A 180 -20.72 -0.47 1.03
CA LEU A 180 -22.16 -0.69 1.21
C LEU A 180 -23.03 0.53 0.88
N ASP A 181 -22.47 1.71 0.75
CA ASP A 181 -23.20 2.94 0.37
C ASP A 181 -23.54 2.99 -1.14
N ASP A 182 -24.26 4.02 -1.56
CA ASP A 182 -24.65 4.25 -2.95
C ASP A 182 -23.59 5.00 -3.78
N GLY A 183 -22.41 5.27 -3.22
CA GLY A 183 -21.30 5.95 -3.88
C GLY A 183 -20.73 5.15 -5.06
N LEU A 184 -20.01 5.83 -5.95
CA LEU A 184 -19.32 5.21 -7.08
C LEU A 184 -18.21 4.27 -6.58
N LYS A 185 -18.15 3.06 -7.12
CA LYS A 185 -17.16 2.06 -6.73
C LYS A 185 -16.64 1.28 -7.91
N LEU A 186 -15.37 0.91 -7.81
CA LEU A 186 -14.65 0.07 -8.78
C LEU A 186 -14.15 -1.19 -8.06
N ILE A 187 -14.64 -2.34 -8.46
CA ILE A 187 -14.44 -3.62 -7.80
C ILE A 187 -13.64 -4.57 -8.69
N ASN A 188 -12.57 -5.15 -8.17
CA ASN A 188 -11.91 -6.28 -8.83
C ASN A 188 -12.88 -7.45 -8.94
N LYS A 189 -13.34 -7.77 -10.16
CA LYS A 189 -14.35 -8.80 -10.41
C LYS A 189 -13.85 -10.19 -10.09
N ASP A 190 -12.57 -10.46 -10.35
CA ASP A 190 -11.95 -11.76 -10.08
C ASP A 190 -11.85 -12.05 -8.57
N GLU A 191 -11.89 -11.00 -7.74
CA GLU A 191 -11.88 -11.06 -6.27
C GLU A 191 -13.26 -10.78 -5.62
N ALA A 192 -14.27 -10.38 -6.41
CA ALA A 192 -15.56 -9.86 -5.92
C ALA A 192 -16.34 -10.84 -5.03
N LYS A 193 -16.18 -12.16 -5.24
CA LYS A 193 -16.84 -13.20 -4.42
C LYS A 193 -16.39 -13.20 -2.95
N LYS A 194 -15.31 -12.49 -2.63
CA LYS A 194 -14.72 -12.43 -1.28
C LYS A 194 -15.26 -11.29 -0.42
N ILE A 195 -16.01 -10.33 -1.02
CA ILE A 195 -16.59 -9.18 -0.32
C ILE A 195 -18.06 -9.00 -0.66
N VAL A 196 -18.76 -8.27 0.20
CA VAL A 196 -20.13 -7.80 -0.04
C VAL A 196 -20.05 -6.31 -0.39
N PHE A 197 -20.78 -5.90 -1.42
CA PHE A 197 -20.85 -4.51 -1.84
C PHE A 197 -22.21 -4.16 -2.42
N ASN A 198 -22.60 -2.90 -2.35
CA ASN A 198 -23.81 -2.39 -2.98
C ASN A 198 -23.59 -2.29 -4.50
N GLN A 199 -24.53 -2.84 -5.27
CA GLN A 199 -24.46 -2.86 -6.74
C GLN A 199 -24.71 -1.50 -7.39
N THR A 200 -25.29 -0.54 -6.65
CA THR A 200 -25.54 0.81 -7.15
C THR A 200 -24.22 1.49 -7.52
N LYS A 201 -24.12 2.01 -8.75
CA LYS A 201 -22.91 2.66 -9.30
C LYS A 201 -21.64 1.82 -9.13
N ALA A 202 -21.77 0.49 -9.22
CA ALA A 202 -20.64 -0.43 -9.14
C ALA A 202 -20.14 -0.76 -10.54
N TYR A 203 -18.90 -0.32 -10.83
CA TYR A 203 -18.13 -0.75 -11.99
C TYR A 203 -17.15 -1.84 -11.57
N THR A 204 -16.73 -2.65 -12.54
CA THR A 204 -15.81 -3.76 -12.27
C THR A 204 -14.65 -3.74 -13.25
N TYR A 205 -13.49 -4.25 -12.82
CA TYR A 205 -12.36 -4.54 -13.67
C TYR A 205 -11.88 -5.97 -13.46
N SER A 206 -11.31 -6.60 -14.47
CA SER A 206 -10.88 -7.99 -14.41
C SER A 206 -9.86 -8.37 -15.49
N LEU A 207 -9.19 -9.51 -15.24
CA LEU A 207 -8.41 -10.23 -16.25
C LEU A 207 -9.17 -11.48 -16.74
N ASP A 208 -9.93 -12.14 -15.86
CA ASP A 208 -10.57 -13.42 -16.15
C ASP A 208 -12.09 -13.28 -16.40
N GLU A 209 -12.82 -12.69 -15.47
CA GLU A 209 -14.28 -12.61 -15.49
C GLU A 209 -14.78 -11.46 -16.42
N PRO A 210 -16.00 -11.56 -16.99
CA PRO A 210 -16.63 -10.43 -17.69
C PRO A 210 -16.80 -9.22 -16.74
N SER A 211 -16.42 -8.02 -17.20
CA SER A 211 -16.41 -6.81 -16.36
C SER A 211 -16.61 -5.54 -17.17
N SER A 212 -16.84 -4.41 -16.48
CA SER A 212 -16.99 -3.10 -17.11
C SER A 212 -15.70 -2.61 -17.78
N PHE A 213 -14.55 -2.98 -17.18
CA PHE A 213 -13.22 -2.76 -17.72
C PHE A 213 -12.52 -4.10 -17.82
N LYS A 214 -12.39 -4.64 -19.02
CA LYS A 214 -11.83 -5.96 -19.27
C LYS A 214 -10.44 -5.86 -19.87
N ILE A 215 -9.46 -6.53 -19.26
CA ILE A 215 -8.19 -6.79 -19.92
C ILE A 215 -8.42 -7.95 -20.88
N GLU A 216 -8.41 -7.66 -22.19
CA GLU A 216 -8.67 -8.64 -23.24
C GLU A 216 -7.45 -9.49 -23.56
N ALA A 217 -6.27 -8.88 -23.49
CA ALA A 217 -5.00 -9.55 -23.71
C ALA A 217 -3.87 -8.83 -22.95
N PHE A 218 -2.86 -9.58 -22.56
CA PHE A 218 -1.64 -9.01 -21.97
C PHE A 218 -0.41 -9.86 -22.26
N SER A 219 0.78 -9.24 -22.18
CA SER A 219 2.08 -9.87 -22.20
C SER A 219 2.91 -9.36 -21.04
N LEU A 220 3.76 -10.23 -20.47
CA LEU A 220 4.69 -9.92 -19.37
C LEU A 220 6.16 -9.94 -19.83
N GLN A 221 6.40 -10.04 -21.15
CA GLN A 221 7.75 -10.08 -21.71
C GLN A 221 8.32 -8.67 -21.89
N GLY A 222 9.38 -8.36 -21.14
CA GLY A 222 10.06 -7.06 -21.19
C GLY A 222 9.23 -5.92 -20.62
N GLY A 223 8.42 -6.20 -19.60
CA GLY A 223 7.46 -5.32 -18.99
C GLY A 223 6.03 -5.79 -19.23
N ILE A 224 5.05 -4.94 -18.99
CA ILE A 224 3.63 -5.22 -19.20
C ILE A 224 3.17 -4.50 -20.46
N LYS A 225 2.53 -5.27 -21.38
CA LYS A 225 1.73 -4.72 -22.49
C LYS A 225 0.35 -5.29 -22.35
N ALA A 226 -0.68 -4.46 -22.39
CA ALA A 226 -2.06 -4.94 -22.25
C ALA A 226 -3.04 -4.16 -23.12
N ALA A 227 -4.12 -4.83 -23.51
CA ALA A 227 -5.29 -4.25 -24.16
C ALA A 227 -6.45 -4.24 -23.16
N ILE A 228 -7.06 -3.08 -22.96
CA ILE A 228 -8.20 -2.87 -22.09
C ILE A 228 -9.42 -2.44 -22.89
N ASN A 229 -10.58 -2.98 -22.55
CA ASN A 229 -11.87 -2.66 -23.16
C ASN A 229 -12.81 -2.08 -22.10
N HIS A 230 -13.44 -0.97 -22.40
CA HIS A 230 -14.53 -0.39 -21.64
C HIS A 230 -15.72 -0.10 -22.53
N LEU A 231 -16.78 -0.92 -22.41
CA LEU A 231 -18.03 -0.74 -23.17
C LEU A 231 -17.85 -0.62 -24.69
N GLY A 232 -16.85 -1.32 -25.26
CA GLY A 232 -16.50 -1.29 -26.67
C GLY A 232 -15.41 -0.28 -27.06
N GLU A 233 -15.04 0.64 -26.17
CA GLU A 233 -13.85 1.49 -26.33
C GLU A 233 -12.60 0.64 -25.99
N MET A 234 -11.71 0.43 -26.97
CA MET A 234 -10.49 -0.34 -26.84
C MET A 234 -9.27 0.57 -26.81
N ALA A 235 -8.36 0.33 -25.86
CA ALA A 235 -7.06 0.99 -25.83
C ALA A 235 -5.96 0.01 -25.38
N THR A 236 -4.71 0.35 -25.66
CA THR A 236 -3.54 -0.43 -25.22
C THR A 236 -2.62 0.43 -24.36
N PHE A 237 -1.96 -0.21 -23.40
CA PHE A 237 -0.94 0.46 -22.59
C PHE A 237 0.31 -0.41 -22.46
N GLU A 238 1.44 0.25 -22.22
CA GLU A 238 2.72 -0.38 -21.92
C GLU A 238 3.22 0.14 -20.56
N SER A 239 3.95 -0.70 -19.81
CA SER A 239 4.56 -0.35 -18.53
C SER A 239 5.84 -1.14 -18.31
N ASN A 240 6.81 -0.50 -17.65
CA ASN A 240 8.05 -1.15 -17.21
C ASN A 240 7.86 -2.01 -15.93
N LEU A 241 6.67 -1.99 -15.33
CA LEU A 241 6.37 -2.85 -14.19
C LEU A 241 6.39 -4.32 -14.60
N VAL A 242 6.65 -5.18 -13.61
CA VAL A 242 6.70 -6.64 -13.82
C VAL A 242 5.66 -7.34 -12.95
N GLY A 243 5.21 -8.50 -13.41
CA GLY A 243 4.32 -9.40 -12.66
C GLY A 243 2.83 -9.18 -12.93
N LEU A 244 2.09 -10.29 -12.93
CA LEU A 244 0.65 -10.32 -13.19
C LEU A 244 -0.16 -9.43 -12.25
N PHE A 245 0.23 -9.35 -10.97
CA PHE A 245 -0.44 -8.48 -9.99
C PHE A 245 -0.37 -6.99 -10.37
N ASN A 246 0.66 -6.57 -11.11
CA ASN A 246 0.74 -5.20 -11.61
C ASN A 246 -0.16 -4.97 -12.84
N VAL A 247 -0.52 -5.99 -13.60
CA VAL A 247 -1.59 -5.86 -14.61
C VAL A 247 -2.91 -5.49 -13.94
N TYR A 248 -3.24 -6.13 -12.78
CA TYR A 248 -4.41 -5.76 -11.98
C TYR A 248 -4.31 -4.33 -11.41
N ASN A 249 -3.14 -3.93 -10.87
CA ASN A 249 -2.94 -2.58 -10.34
C ASN A 249 -3.10 -1.50 -11.42
N LEU A 250 -2.56 -1.75 -12.62
CA LEU A 250 -2.68 -0.86 -13.79
C LEU A 250 -4.13 -0.82 -14.29
N ALA A 251 -4.78 -1.98 -14.45
CA ALA A 251 -6.20 -2.04 -14.84
C ALA A 251 -7.08 -1.25 -13.85
N ALA A 252 -6.87 -1.41 -12.54
CA ALA A 252 -7.58 -0.66 -11.51
C ALA A 252 -7.35 0.84 -11.65
N ALA A 253 -6.10 1.26 -11.88
CA ALA A 253 -5.75 2.68 -11.96
C ALA A 253 -6.30 3.35 -13.23
N VAL A 254 -6.13 2.72 -14.40
CA VAL A 254 -6.69 3.21 -15.68
C VAL A 254 -8.21 3.33 -15.57
N SER A 255 -8.88 2.28 -15.06
CA SER A 255 -10.32 2.29 -14.85
C SER A 255 -10.78 3.38 -13.87
N ALA A 256 -10.04 3.57 -12.76
CA ALA A 256 -10.34 4.59 -11.77
C ALA A 256 -10.27 6.00 -12.36
N VAL A 257 -9.21 6.30 -13.12
CA VAL A 257 -9.03 7.61 -13.77
C VAL A 257 -10.12 7.84 -14.82
N LYS A 258 -10.47 6.82 -15.64
CA LYS A 258 -11.56 6.91 -16.61
C LYS A 258 -12.92 7.23 -15.96
N LEU A 259 -13.18 6.70 -14.77
CA LEU A 259 -14.44 6.93 -14.05
C LEU A 259 -14.57 8.32 -13.41
N VAL A 260 -13.46 9.02 -13.14
CA VAL A 260 -13.48 10.29 -12.41
C VAL A 260 -13.09 11.51 -13.26
N THR A 261 -12.61 11.27 -14.50
CA THR A 261 -12.22 12.31 -15.47
C THR A 261 -13.03 12.20 -16.76
N ASP A 262 -12.93 13.21 -17.60
CA ASP A 262 -13.54 13.21 -18.95
C ASP A 262 -12.54 12.73 -20.03
N ASN A 263 -11.33 12.33 -19.64
CA ASN A 263 -10.30 11.83 -20.56
C ASN A 263 -10.76 10.54 -21.25
N THR A 264 -10.36 10.37 -22.50
CA THR A 264 -10.58 9.12 -23.24
C THR A 264 -9.73 7.99 -22.66
N LEU A 265 -10.15 6.75 -22.91
CA LEU A 265 -9.38 5.58 -22.46
C LEU A 265 -7.99 5.56 -23.09
N GLU A 266 -7.87 5.99 -24.36
CA GLU A 266 -6.61 6.07 -25.09
C GLU A 266 -5.65 7.10 -24.45
N GLU A 267 -6.13 8.33 -24.14
CA GLU A 267 -5.32 9.35 -23.44
C GLU A 267 -4.76 8.82 -22.14
N ILE A 268 -5.59 8.17 -21.31
CA ILE A 268 -5.16 7.60 -20.03
C ILE A 268 -4.12 6.49 -20.23
N CYS A 269 -4.36 5.59 -21.18
CA CYS A 269 -3.46 4.47 -21.47
C CYS A 269 -2.09 4.94 -21.98
N ASN A 270 -2.02 6.02 -22.75
CA ASN A 270 -0.77 6.59 -23.25
C ASN A 270 0.14 7.09 -22.14
N GLU A 271 -0.40 7.56 -21.01
CA GLU A 271 0.38 8.05 -19.87
C GLU A 271 0.93 6.92 -18.97
N VAL A 272 0.45 5.68 -19.11
CA VAL A 272 0.86 4.55 -18.26
C VAL A 272 2.37 4.30 -18.30
N ILE A 273 3.02 4.49 -19.45
CA ILE A 273 4.46 4.24 -19.63
C ILE A 273 5.34 5.19 -18.80
N ASN A 274 4.82 6.36 -18.42
CA ASN A 274 5.54 7.36 -17.64
C ASN A 274 5.71 6.93 -16.18
N PHE A 275 4.91 6.00 -15.69
CA PHE A 275 4.99 5.54 -14.31
C PHE A 275 6.21 4.63 -14.09
N GLY A 276 7.22 5.17 -13.40
CA GLY A 276 8.49 4.50 -13.12
C GLY A 276 8.46 3.46 -11.99
N GLY A 277 7.30 3.21 -11.36
CA GLY A 277 7.17 2.30 -10.22
C GLY A 277 7.13 3.00 -8.86
N VAL A 278 7.03 2.20 -7.82
CA VAL A 278 7.02 2.66 -6.42
C VAL A 278 8.26 2.10 -5.72
N SER A 279 8.99 2.96 -5.03
CA SER A 279 10.15 2.56 -4.26
C SER A 279 9.79 1.45 -3.25
N GLY A 280 10.60 0.38 -3.21
CA GLY A 280 10.34 -0.80 -2.37
C GLY A 280 9.17 -1.67 -2.83
N ARG A 281 8.72 -1.54 -4.07
CA ARG A 281 7.69 -2.39 -4.71
C ARG A 281 8.22 -2.92 -6.02
N MET A 282 8.71 -4.15 -6.02
CA MET A 282 9.45 -4.76 -7.14
C MET A 282 10.55 -3.81 -7.68
N GLU A 283 11.20 -3.09 -6.78
CA GLU A 283 12.26 -2.14 -7.13
C GLU A 283 13.52 -2.90 -7.53
N VAL A 284 13.93 -2.76 -8.78
CA VAL A 284 15.19 -3.32 -9.28
C VAL A 284 16.34 -2.44 -8.78
N VAL A 285 17.08 -2.94 -7.79
CA VAL A 285 18.24 -2.25 -7.20
C VAL A 285 19.49 -2.41 -8.07
N SER A 286 19.59 -3.54 -8.77
CA SER A 286 20.69 -3.85 -9.73
C SER A 286 20.19 -4.81 -10.80
N HIS A 287 20.67 -4.61 -12.03
CA HIS A 287 20.44 -5.52 -13.15
C HIS A 287 21.53 -6.56 -13.34
N ASN A 288 22.72 -6.33 -12.78
CA ASN A 288 23.85 -7.27 -12.86
C ASN A 288 24.74 -7.17 -11.61
N PRO A 289 24.63 -8.11 -10.66
CA PRO A 289 23.60 -9.17 -10.61
C PRO A 289 22.20 -8.62 -10.45
N THR A 290 21.17 -9.40 -10.80
CA THR A 290 19.79 -8.96 -10.67
C THR A 290 19.33 -9.04 -9.21
N VAL A 291 19.09 -7.89 -8.59
CA VAL A 291 18.61 -7.77 -7.20
C VAL A 291 17.37 -6.89 -7.16
N VAL A 292 16.30 -7.40 -6.55
CA VAL A 292 15.01 -6.74 -6.45
C VAL A 292 14.57 -6.66 -5.00
N VAL A 293 14.05 -5.51 -4.59
CA VAL A 293 13.52 -5.27 -3.23
C VAL A 293 12.00 -5.09 -3.30
N ASP A 294 11.27 -5.79 -2.41
CA ASP A 294 9.80 -5.68 -2.34
C ASP A 294 9.28 -5.72 -0.89
N PHE A 295 8.14 -5.13 -0.69
CA PHE A 295 7.44 -5.06 0.61
C PHE A 295 6.64 -6.32 0.95
N ALA A 296 6.62 -7.35 0.13
CA ALA A 296 5.86 -8.58 0.36
C ALA A 296 6.19 -9.19 1.72
N HIS A 297 5.25 -9.14 2.66
CA HIS A 297 5.37 -9.59 4.06
C HIS A 297 4.20 -10.48 4.48
N THR A 298 3.42 -10.94 3.52
CA THR A 298 2.33 -11.90 3.70
C THR A 298 2.59 -13.14 2.86
N PRO A 299 2.03 -14.32 3.23
CA PRO A 299 2.20 -15.54 2.43
C PRO A 299 1.77 -15.35 0.97
N ASP A 300 0.61 -14.73 0.75
CA ASP A 300 0.09 -14.43 -0.60
C ASP A 300 0.98 -13.43 -1.35
N GLY A 301 1.45 -12.38 -0.67
CA GLY A 301 2.37 -11.39 -1.27
C GLY A 301 3.68 -12.04 -1.72
N ILE A 302 4.32 -12.84 -0.85
CA ILE A 302 5.55 -13.59 -1.18
C ILE A 302 5.29 -14.52 -2.37
N LEU A 303 4.20 -15.29 -2.33
CA LEU A 303 3.87 -16.21 -3.41
C LEU A 303 3.73 -15.50 -4.76
N LYS A 304 2.97 -14.40 -4.82
CA LYS A 304 2.74 -13.63 -6.05
C LYS A 304 4.00 -13.00 -6.60
N VAL A 305 4.87 -12.47 -5.73
CA VAL A 305 6.17 -11.92 -6.15
C VAL A 305 7.05 -13.01 -6.75
N LEU A 306 7.21 -14.13 -6.08
CA LEU A 306 8.00 -15.26 -6.60
C LEU A 306 7.40 -15.85 -7.89
N GLU A 307 6.08 -15.99 -7.94
CA GLU A 307 5.38 -16.50 -9.13
C GLU A 307 5.57 -15.60 -10.35
N SER A 308 5.70 -14.28 -10.14
CA SER A 308 5.88 -13.32 -11.23
C SER A 308 7.20 -13.46 -11.99
N ILE A 309 8.18 -14.15 -11.39
CA ILE A 309 9.50 -14.38 -11.97
C ILE A 309 9.89 -15.88 -11.92
N LYS A 310 8.91 -16.77 -11.85
CA LYS A 310 9.11 -18.23 -11.68
C LYS A 310 9.95 -18.90 -12.77
N ASP A 311 10.10 -18.25 -13.92
CA ASP A 311 10.93 -18.70 -15.04
C ASP A 311 12.44 -18.43 -14.82
N LYS A 312 12.78 -17.80 -13.69
CA LYS A 312 14.15 -17.55 -13.26
C LYS A 312 14.54 -18.45 -12.09
N ASP A 313 15.83 -18.65 -11.90
CA ASP A 313 16.36 -19.24 -10.68
C ASP A 313 16.32 -18.19 -9.56
N ILE A 314 15.55 -18.46 -8.50
CA ILE A 314 15.25 -17.47 -7.47
C ILE A 314 16.00 -17.80 -6.18
N ALA A 315 16.75 -16.80 -5.67
CA ALA A 315 17.17 -16.72 -4.28
C ALA A 315 16.29 -15.68 -3.54
N VAL A 316 15.93 -15.94 -2.28
CA VAL A 316 15.11 -15.02 -1.50
C VAL A 316 15.67 -14.78 -0.11
N VAL A 317 15.70 -13.51 0.33
CA VAL A 317 15.98 -13.09 1.70
C VAL A 317 14.69 -12.53 2.28
N PHE A 318 14.22 -13.06 3.41
CA PHE A 318 13.04 -12.50 4.09
C PHE A 318 12.98 -12.87 5.57
N GLY A 319 12.17 -12.11 6.30
CA GLY A 319 11.81 -12.36 7.68
C GLY A 319 10.34 -12.05 7.95
N ALA A 320 9.95 -12.10 9.20
CA ALA A 320 8.61 -11.70 9.64
C ALA A 320 8.68 -10.73 10.82
N GLY A 321 7.70 -9.82 10.91
CA GLY A 321 7.59 -8.90 12.02
C GLY A 321 7.11 -9.59 13.30
N GLY A 322 7.69 -9.18 14.45
CA GLY A 322 7.19 -9.51 15.76
C GLY A 322 5.93 -8.70 16.12
N ASP A 323 5.22 -9.11 17.17
CA ASP A 323 3.96 -8.52 17.64
C ASP A 323 2.91 -8.44 16.51
N ARG A 324 2.86 -9.49 15.68
CA ARG A 324 1.97 -9.68 14.54
C ARG A 324 1.41 -11.09 14.52
N ASP A 325 0.51 -11.37 13.57
CA ASP A 325 -0.06 -12.69 13.31
C ASP A 325 1.05 -13.75 13.17
N LYS A 326 1.15 -14.66 14.16
CA LYS A 326 2.15 -15.75 14.19
C LYS A 326 1.81 -16.86 13.20
N ASP A 327 0.52 -17.09 12.94
CA ASP A 327 0.04 -18.17 12.06
C ASP A 327 0.44 -17.98 10.60
N LYS A 328 0.82 -16.76 10.21
CA LYS A 328 1.34 -16.49 8.87
C LYS A 328 2.81 -16.91 8.69
N ARG A 329 3.61 -16.99 9.77
CA ARG A 329 5.07 -17.25 9.70
C ARG A 329 5.40 -18.55 8.98
N PRO A 330 4.86 -19.72 9.40
CA PRO A 330 5.11 -20.97 8.68
C PRO A 330 4.58 -20.95 7.24
N LYS A 331 3.47 -20.28 6.98
CA LYS A 331 2.91 -20.13 5.63
C LYS A 331 3.80 -19.28 4.72
N MET A 332 4.51 -18.27 5.28
CA MET A 332 5.50 -17.47 4.54
C MET A 332 6.69 -18.34 4.11
N GLY A 333 7.18 -19.19 5.02
CA GLY A 333 8.20 -20.20 4.69
C GLY A 333 7.78 -21.11 3.54
N LEU A 334 6.59 -21.70 3.62
CA LEU A 334 6.04 -22.55 2.55
C LEU A 334 5.86 -21.79 1.23
N ALA A 335 5.40 -20.54 1.27
CA ALA A 335 5.26 -19.71 0.07
C ALA A 335 6.60 -19.49 -0.62
N ALA A 336 7.65 -19.16 0.14
CA ALA A 336 9.00 -19.01 -0.38
C ALA A 336 9.53 -20.33 -0.97
N ALA A 337 9.30 -21.45 -0.27
CA ALA A 337 9.76 -22.77 -0.65
C ALA A 337 9.19 -23.30 -1.98
N LYS A 338 8.09 -22.73 -2.45
CA LYS A 338 7.40 -23.17 -3.67
C LYS A 338 8.18 -22.87 -4.95
N TYR A 339 8.91 -21.75 -4.98
CA TYR A 339 9.61 -21.30 -6.17
C TYR A 339 11.09 -21.00 -5.96
N ALA A 340 11.51 -20.64 -4.73
CA ALA A 340 12.89 -20.31 -4.46
C ALA A 340 13.77 -21.57 -4.31
N LYS A 341 14.94 -21.54 -4.98
CA LYS A 341 15.99 -22.55 -4.84
C LYS A 341 16.86 -22.32 -3.61
N LYS A 342 17.11 -21.05 -3.27
CA LYS A 342 17.84 -20.64 -2.07
C LYS A 342 16.96 -19.71 -1.24
N ILE A 343 16.93 -19.95 0.07
CA ILE A 343 16.09 -19.23 1.02
C ILE A 343 16.96 -18.82 2.20
N TYR A 344 17.14 -17.52 2.39
CA TYR A 344 17.82 -16.95 3.55
C TYR A 344 16.75 -16.37 4.48
N VAL A 345 16.52 -17.06 5.61
CA VAL A 345 15.57 -16.59 6.62
C VAL A 345 16.31 -15.74 7.65
N THR A 346 15.81 -14.53 7.87
CA THR A 346 16.49 -13.52 8.69
C THR A 346 15.51 -12.72 9.56
N SER A 347 16.03 -11.83 10.39
CA SER A 347 15.21 -10.86 11.14
C SER A 347 14.58 -9.82 10.20
N ASP A 348 13.42 -9.31 10.62
CA ASP A 348 12.75 -8.12 10.05
C ASP A 348 12.64 -7.04 11.14
N ASN A 349 11.46 -6.70 11.61
CA ASN A 349 11.20 -5.87 12.79
C ASN A 349 10.78 -6.79 13.95
N PRO A 350 11.68 -7.32 14.77
CA PRO A 350 11.31 -8.25 15.84
C PRO A 350 10.47 -7.60 16.94
N ARG A 351 10.52 -6.29 17.09
CA ARG A 351 9.82 -5.50 18.11
C ARG A 351 10.10 -6.01 19.53
N SER A 352 9.10 -6.57 20.22
CA SER A 352 9.28 -7.10 21.58
C SER A 352 9.62 -8.61 21.58
N GLU A 353 9.54 -9.30 20.44
CA GLU A 353 9.80 -10.73 20.34
C GLU A 353 11.30 -11.03 20.08
N ASP A 354 11.72 -12.24 20.45
CA ASP A 354 13.04 -12.75 20.11
C ASP A 354 13.10 -13.06 18.60
N PRO A 355 14.02 -12.47 17.82
CA PRO A 355 14.13 -12.73 16.39
C PRO A 355 14.39 -14.19 16.06
N GLU A 356 15.07 -14.96 16.91
CA GLU A 356 15.35 -16.39 16.67
C GLU A 356 14.08 -17.24 16.79
N GLU A 357 13.18 -16.90 17.72
CA GLU A 357 11.88 -17.58 17.81
C GLU A 357 10.98 -17.27 16.60
N ILE A 358 11.02 -16.04 16.09
CA ILE A 358 10.31 -15.68 14.85
C ILE A 358 10.84 -16.49 13.66
N ILE A 359 12.16 -16.58 13.52
CA ILE A 359 12.82 -17.35 12.46
C ILE A 359 12.45 -18.83 12.57
N LYS A 360 12.46 -19.40 13.78
CA LYS A 360 12.08 -20.77 14.05
C LYS A 360 10.64 -21.09 13.60
N ASP A 361 9.68 -20.19 13.85
CA ASP A 361 8.32 -20.33 13.34
C ASP A 361 8.27 -20.36 11.81
N ILE A 362 9.11 -19.56 11.13
CA ILE A 362 9.15 -19.51 9.66
C ILE A 362 9.72 -20.82 9.09
N VAL A 363 10.80 -21.34 9.66
CA VAL A 363 11.51 -22.51 9.12
C VAL A 363 10.90 -23.84 9.55
N ALA A 364 10.05 -23.87 10.56
CA ALA A 364 9.45 -25.10 11.08
C ALA A 364 8.88 -26.03 9.98
N PRO A 365 8.16 -25.55 8.95
CA PRO A 365 7.64 -26.42 7.88
C PRO A 365 8.68 -26.73 6.79
N LEU A 366 9.90 -26.23 6.88
CA LEU A 366 10.97 -26.36 5.87
C LEU A 366 12.02 -27.41 6.26
N ASP A 367 11.77 -28.17 7.32
CA ASP A 367 12.70 -29.20 7.79
C ASP A 367 13.06 -30.19 6.65
N GLY A 368 14.36 -30.44 6.47
CA GLY A 368 14.86 -31.29 5.39
C GLY A 368 14.88 -30.66 3.99
N LYS A 369 14.41 -29.40 3.80
CA LYS A 369 14.52 -28.72 2.52
C LYS A 369 15.94 -28.20 2.29
N GLU A 370 16.59 -28.64 1.20
CA GLU A 370 17.87 -28.10 0.77
C GLU A 370 17.79 -26.62 0.38
N GLY A 371 18.87 -25.89 0.58
CA GLY A 371 18.99 -24.46 0.19
C GLY A 371 18.32 -23.48 1.15
N VAL A 372 17.94 -23.93 2.37
CA VAL A 372 17.46 -23.05 3.44
C VAL A 372 18.59 -22.72 4.39
N GLU A 373 18.85 -21.44 4.59
CA GLU A 373 19.85 -20.93 5.52
C GLU A 373 19.22 -19.95 6.51
N ILE A 374 19.69 -20.00 7.76
CA ILE A 374 19.26 -19.11 8.84
C ILE A 374 20.40 -18.16 9.17
N ILE A 375 20.14 -16.86 9.04
CA ILE A 375 21.10 -15.80 9.38
C ILE A 375 20.34 -14.68 10.07
N THR A 376 20.42 -14.60 11.40
CA THR A 376 19.62 -13.69 12.20
C THR A 376 19.89 -12.22 11.84
N ASP A 377 21.15 -11.84 11.62
CA ASP A 377 21.50 -10.50 11.15
C ASP A 377 21.09 -10.29 9.69
N ARG A 378 20.20 -9.34 9.44
CA ARG A 378 19.67 -9.08 8.10
C ARG A 378 20.70 -8.54 7.13
N LYS A 379 21.65 -7.73 7.62
CA LYS A 379 22.73 -7.22 6.78
C LYS A 379 23.63 -8.37 6.31
N GLU A 380 24.03 -9.24 7.23
CA GLU A 380 24.83 -10.43 6.90
C GLU A 380 24.10 -11.36 5.93
N ALA A 381 22.78 -11.57 6.12
CA ALA A 381 21.96 -12.37 5.22
C ALA A 381 21.95 -11.81 3.78
N ILE A 382 21.76 -10.51 3.63
CA ILE A 382 21.79 -9.83 2.31
C ILE A 382 23.19 -9.92 1.69
N PHE A 383 24.24 -9.65 2.46
CA PHE A 383 25.62 -9.74 1.98
C PHE A 383 25.97 -11.15 1.49
N LYS A 384 25.59 -12.18 2.25
CA LYS A 384 25.81 -13.58 1.86
C LYS A 384 25.02 -13.93 0.60
N ALA A 385 23.73 -13.57 0.56
CA ALA A 385 22.89 -13.84 -0.60
C ALA A 385 23.42 -13.19 -1.89
N VAL A 386 23.88 -11.93 -1.82
CA VAL A 386 24.50 -11.23 -2.96
C VAL A 386 25.82 -11.91 -3.37
N LYS A 387 26.65 -12.32 -2.39
CA LYS A 387 27.93 -13.00 -2.67
C LYS A 387 27.75 -14.33 -3.39
N GLU A 388 26.71 -15.09 -3.05
CA GLU A 388 26.46 -16.42 -3.58
C GLU A 388 25.55 -16.40 -4.84
N LEU A 389 25.08 -15.22 -5.25
CA LEU A 389 24.18 -15.05 -6.39
C LEU A 389 24.94 -15.28 -7.71
N LYS A 390 24.43 -16.19 -8.54
CA LYS A 390 24.96 -16.43 -9.88
C LYS A 390 24.38 -15.44 -10.88
N SER A 391 25.03 -15.29 -12.03
CA SER A 391 24.65 -14.30 -13.06
C SER A 391 23.25 -14.46 -13.61
N GLU A 392 22.72 -15.69 -13.67
CA GLU A 392 21.39 -16.05 -14.18
C GLU A 392 20.31 -16.06 -13.09
N GLU A 393 20.71 -15.99 -11.81
CA GLU A 393 19.79 -15.99 -10.67
C GLU A 393 19.26 -14.58 -10.39
N VAL A 394 18.07 -14.52 -9.79
CA VAL A 394 17.47 -13.29 -9.28
C VAL A 394 17.38 -13.35 -7.75
N LEU A 395 17.95 -12.36 -7.08
CA LEU A 395 17.77 -12.19 -5.64
C LEU A 395 16.56 -11.30 -5.34
N LEU A 396 15.62 -11.84 -4.58
CA LEU A 396 14.52 -11.08 -3.99
C LEU A 396 14.80 -10.80 -2.52
N ILE A 397 14.76 -9.55 -2.10
CA ILE A 397 14.84 -9.12 -0.70
C ILE A 397 13.45 -8.63 -0.31
N LEU A 398 12.76 -9.39 0.56
CA LEU A 398 11.33 -9.20 0.85
C LEU A 398 11.08 -8.79 2.30
N GLY A 399 9.96 -8.10 2.52
CA GLY A 399 9.42 -7.73 3.83
C GLY A 399 9.40 -6.23 4.08
N LYS A 400 10.54 -5.57 3.97
CA LYS A 400 10.70 -4.14 4.34
C LYS A 400 10.38 -3.18 3.18
N GLY A 401 10.66 -3.58 1.94
CA GLY A 401 10.45 -2.70 0.80
C GLY A 401 11.23 -1.39 0.95
N ASP A 402 10.52 -0.27 1.10
CA ASP A 402 11.09 1.06 1.29
C ASP A 402 11.21 1.48 2.78
N GLU A 403 11.01 0.58 3.74
CA GLU A 403 11.27 0.88 5.16
C GLU A 403 12.75 1.15 5.39
N ASP A 404 13.04 2.21 6.16
CA ASP A 404 14.39 2.72 6.41
C ASP A 404 14.87 2.50 7.86
N TYR A 405 14.26 1.54 8.56
CA TYR A 405 14.63 1.15 9.93
C TYR A 405 14.34 -0.32 10.23
N ILE A 406 14.99 -0.84 11.26
CA ILE A 406 14.59 -2.05 11.99
C ILE A 406 14.11 -1.61 13.38
N GLU A 407 12.95 -2.14 13.82
CA GLU A 407 12.38 -1.87 15.13
C GLU A 407 12.71 -3.02 16.11
N ILE A 408 13.48 -2.72 17.15
CA ILE A 408 13.88 -3.65 18.22
C ILE A 408 13.55 -3.03 19.57
N ALA A 409 12.75 -3.69 20.39
CA ALA A 409 12.36 -3.24 21.73
C ALA A 409 11.88 -1.77 21.77
N GLY A 410 11.07 -1.36 20.79
CA GLY A 410 10.52 -0.01 20.66
C GLY A 410 11.50 1.04 20.13
N LYS A 411 12.75 0.66 19.79
CA LYS A 411 13.73 1.55 19.17
C LYS A 411 13.83 1.31 17.69
N LYS A 412 13.82 2.37 16.89
CA LYS A 412 14.07 2.33 15.44
C LYS A 412 15.55 2.55 15.19
N ILE A 413 16.18 1.58 14.53
CA ILE A 413 17.58 1.60 14.13
C ILE A 413 17.59 1.81 12.61
N PRO A 414 18.34 2.79 12.07
CA PRO A 414 18.42 3.02 10.64
C PRO A 414 18.87 1.76 9.87
N PHE A 415 18.10 1.37 8.88
CA PHE A 415 18.38 0.20 8.05
C PHE A 415 17.51 0.25 6.77
N ASP A 416 18.13 0.16 5.61
CA ASP A 416 17.43 0.15 4.32
C ASP A 416 17.95 -1.02 3.47
N ASP A 417 17.07 -1.96 3.11
CA ASP A 417 17.42 -3.14 2.30
C ASP A 417 18.09 -2.75 0.99
N ARG A 418 17.68 -1.64 0.38
CA ARG A 418 18.19 -1.17 -0.91
C ARG A 418 19.63 -0.68 -0.80
N GLU A 419 19.92 0.09 0.24
CA GLU A 419 21.27 0.59 0.50
C GLU A 419 22.23 -0.56 0.86
N VAL A 420 21.78 -1.48 1.71
CA VAL A 420 22.55 -2.67 2.10
C VAL A 420 22.83 -3.55 0.87
N ALA A 421 21.85 -3.74 0.00
CA ALA A 421 22.04 -4.49 -1.25
C ALA A 421 23.06 -3.80 -2.18
N ARG A 422 22.97 -2.47 -2.35
CA ARG A 422 23.95 -1.69 -3.14
C ARG A 422 25.36 -1.81 -2.56
N GLU A 423 25.51 -1.70 -1.24
CA GLU A 423 26.78 -1.88 -0.54
C GLU A 423 27.37 -3.29 -0.81
N ALA A 424 26.56 -4.34 -0.65
CA ALA A 424 26.96 -5.71 -0.89
C ALA A 424 27.42 -5.93 -2.34
N ILE A 425 26.71 -5.40 -3.34
CA ILE A 425 27.04 -5.50 -4.76
C ILE A 425 28.37 -4.80 -5.06
N LEU A 426 28.59 -3.61 -4.50
CA LEU A 426 29.84 -2.86 -4.70
C LEU A 426 31.05 -3.58 -4.12
N MET A 427 30.90 -4.26 -2.99
CA MET A 427 31.98 -5.03 -2.38
C MET A 427 32.33 -6.27 -3.16
N HIS A 428 31.41 -6.88 -3.89
CA HIS A 428 31.64 -8.11 -4.67
C HIS A 428 32.04 -7.85 -6.13
N LYS A 429 31.91 -6.62 -6.63
CA LYS A 429 32.47 -6.23 -7.94
C LYS A 429 33.97 -5.90 -7.90
N ARG A 430 34.59 -5.96 -6.72
CA ARG A 430 36.04 -5.83 -6.52
C ARG A 430 36.68 -7.21 -6.38
#